data_f66e8e82155d53a48c6842f9b6f5b043
#
_entry.id   f66e8e82155d53a48c6842f9b6f5b043
#
_cell.length_a   1.000
_cell.length_b   1.000
_cell.length_c   1.000
_cell.angle_alpha   90.00
_cell.angle_beta   90.00
_cell.angle_gamma   90.00
#
_symmetry.space_group_name_H-M   'P 1'
#
loop_
_entity.id
_entity.type
_entity.pdbx_description
1 polymer ?
#
loop_
_entity_poly.entity_id
_entity_poly.type
_entity_poly.pdbx_seq_one_letter_code
_entity_poly.pdbx_strand_id
1 'polypeptide(L)'
;MFKRFLAILLCLFLVVPVALADELSVGDVNDFLNTSAKLGEGSKANQVAVIPFDHIDGPKDEDLFYAFVPFKYVARSYIKYQVTFISCTCRSADVNVWSTAYVELTLPSSGKIEDSAIRTLSFDADSTGHYLGGFWGDSNPPPTAPNATYEKVKAEMIPYYIGKTYGQLMGYSTIDDFTDYSEGEGRADLKVDAFTGATVSSNNILRMVQALYAYHATDSFFDGDAKAAELRQVFEAKKEVVASAAAAAVAAGEVELPAPVDTTKTYKANKDDTVETVCEPGNFGPTCSAINSENLRQYLGRTDVKYIDLRDYADYAKKHLRNFECIPYFALIFNAEACNDASLPQLYGGTVDDPIPVYAESDELLEALFPKGQTIFLMCQSGGRVNNMMKLLSARGWDMSKIYNIGGMAHYAGAEYRDIVTDTPEIAINATYSFEGLTRIAPK
;
A
#
# COMPACT_ATOMS: atom_id res chain seq x y z
N MET A 1 55.93 30.97 9.68
CA MET A 1 55.47 29.89 10.56
C MET A 1 53.97 29.54 10.45
N PHE A 2 53.13 30.43 9.94
CA PHE A 2 51.67 30.21 9.86
C PHE A 2 51.21 29.29 8.72
N LYS A 3 51.95 29.11 7.66
CA LYS A 3 51.57 28.25 6.50
C LYS A 3 51.85 26.77 6.69
N ARG A 4 52.58 26.34 7.70
CA ARG A 4 52.86 24.91 7.98
C ARG A 4 51.85 24.29 8.96
N PHE A 5 51.10 25.09 9.73
CA PHE A 5 50.09 24.62 10.65
C PHE A 5 48.76 24.29 9.95
N LEU A 6 48.46 24.96 8.83
CA LEU A 6 47.24 24.74 8.09
C LEU A 6 47.25 23.43 7.28
N ALA A 7 48.45 22.96 6.87
CA ALA A 7 48.58 21.70 6.13
C ALA A 7 48.45 20.43 7.00
N ILE A 8 48.75 20.55 8.31
CA ILE A 8 48.59 19.42 9.25
C ILE A 8 47.15 19.27 9.73
N LEU A 9 46.38 20.36 9.77
CA LEU A 9 44.95 20.32 10.13
C LEU A 9 44.07 19.76 9.00
N LEU A 10 44.50 19.92 7.74
CA LEU A 10 43.77 19.41 6.57
C LEU A 10 43.94 17.89 6.34
N CYS A 11 45.05 17.30 6.86
CA CYS A 11 45.29 15.87 6.76
C CYS A 11 44.63 15.05 7.88
N LEU A 12 44.14 15.66 8.94
CA LEU A 12 43.47 14.99 10.03
C LEU A 12 41.95 14.80 9.81
N PHE A 13 41.38 15.41 8.77
CA PHE A 13 39.97 15.28 8.41
C PHE A 13 39.69 14.30 7.27
N LEU A 14 40.72 13.61 6.74
CA LEU A 14 40.60 12.66 5.64
C LEU A 14 40.73 11.17 6.06
N VAL A 15 40.79 10.90 7.36
CA VAL A 15 40.54 9.53 7.85
C VAL A 15 39.08 9.49 8.23
N VAL A 16 38.22 9.40 7.23
CA VAL A 16 36.87 8.82 7.43
C VAL A 16 37.14 7.37 7.85
N PRO A 17 36.74 6.93 9.04
CA PRO A 17 36.79 5.51 9.34
C PRO A 17 35.93 4.84 8.26
N VAL A 18 36.53 3.89 7.55
CA VAL A 18 35.75 2.88 6.84
C VAL A 18 34.97 2.20 7.96
N ALA A 19 33.72 2.59 8.14
CA ALA A 19 32.82 1.84 8.98
C ALA A 19 32.81 0.44 8.41
N LEU A 20 33.25 -0.54 9.20
CA LEU A 20 32.96 -1.92 8.95
C LEU A 20 31.43 -1.95 8.73
N ALA A 21 31.00 -2.46 7.59
CA ALA A 21 29.59 -2.69 7.36
C ALA A 21 29.16 -3.67 8.47
N ASP A 22 28.45 -3.15 9.47
CA ASP A 22 27.77 -3.99 10.42
C ASP A 22 26.78 -4.86 9.65
N GLU A 23 26.66 -6.13 9.99
CA GLU A 23 25.63 -7.01 9.42
C GLU A 23 24.27 -6.36 9.68
N LEU A 24 23.48 -6.15 8.59
CA LEU A 24 22.16 -5.55 8.69
C LEU A 24 21.22 -6.44 9.51
N SER A 25 20.64 -5.90 10.56
CA SER A 25 19.54 -6.56 11.28
C SER A 25 18.24 -6.48 10.48
N VAL A 26 17.21 -7.27 10.85
CA VAL A 26 15.89 -7.21 10.20
C VAL A 26 15.27 -5.81 10.31
N GLY A 27 15.53 -5.07 11.40
CA GLY A 27 15.13 -3.66 11.52
C GLY A 27 15.85 -2.77 10.51
N ASP A 28 17.15 -2.98 10.33
CA ASP A 28 17.99 -2.21 9.40
C ASP A 28 17.62 -2.51 7.94
N VAL A 29 17.13 -3.70 7.63
CA VAL A 29 16.59 -4.05 6.30
C VAL A 29 15.39 -3.17 5.93
N ASN A 30 14.45 -2.99 6.84
CA ASN A 30 13.31 -2.12 6.61
C ASN A 30 13.75 -0.66 6.41
N ASP A 31 14.67 -0.19 7.22
CA ASP A 31 15.24 1.16 7.07
C ASP A 31 15.99 1.31 5.75
N PHE A 32 16.73 0.30 5.33
CA PHE A 32 17.38 0.26 4.02
C PHE A 32 16.37 0.37 2.88
N LEU A 33 15.31 -0.45 2.87
CA LEU A 33 14.26 -0.38 1.85
C LEU A 33 13.60 1.00 1.80
N ASN A 34 13.31 1.59 2.96
CA ASN A 34 12.76 2.94 3.06
C ASN A 34 13.71 4.03 2.56
N THR A 35 15.03 3.81 2.67
CA THR A 35 16.04 4.76 2.19
C THR A 35 16.44 4.54 0.74
N SER A 36 16.29 3.33 0.23
CA SER A 36 16.76 2.93 -1.10
C SER A 36 15.77 3.25 -2.20
N ALA A 37 14.47 3.16 -1.93
CA ALA A 37 13.45 3.54 -2.91
C ALA A 37 13.35 5.06 -3.00
N LYS A 38 13.79 5.62 -4.12
CA LYS A 38 13.69 7.05 -4.41
C LYS A 38 12.55 7.28 -5.40
N LEU A 39 11.64 8.16 -5.04
CA LEU A 39 10.50 8.53 -5.86
C LEU A 39 10.66 9.95 -6.36
N GLY A 40 10.62 10.17 -7.71
CA GLY A 40 10.65 11.50 -8.29
C GLY A 40 11.55 12.45 -7.50
N GLU A 41 11.29 13.65 -7.27
CA GLU A 41 12.00 14.72 -6.59
C GLU A 41 12.91 14.37 -5.37
N GLY A 42 13.54 13.19 -5.35
CA GLY A 42 14.54 12.80 -4.35
C GLY A 42 13.99 12.25 -3.05
N SER A 43 12.72 11.86 -3.03
CA SER A 43 12.05 11.30 -1.85
C SER A 43 12.14 9.78 -1.79
N LYS A 44 11.75 9.23 -0.65
CA LYS A 44 11.86 7.80 -0.34
C LYS A 44 10.49 7.18 -0.18
N ALA A 45 10.26 6.00 -0.77
CA ALA A 45 9.07 5.20 -0.57
C ALA A 45 9.26 4.22 0.59
N ASN A 46 8.21 4.00 1.33
CA ASN A 46 8.14 3.00 2.36
C ASN A 46 7.12 1.92 1.98
N GLN A 47 7.20 0.80 2.67
CA GLN A 47 6.31 -0.33 2.51
C GLN A 47 4.92 -0.08 3.10
N VAL A 48 4.02 -0.99 2.75
CA VAL A 48 2.64 -1.03 3.20
C VAL A 48 2.52 -1.09 4.71
N ALA A 49 1.62 -0.29 5.23
CA ALA A 49 1.10 -0.46 6.57
C ALA A 49 -0.39 -0.82 6.51
N VAL A 50 -0.82 -1.65 7.46
CA VAL A 50 -2.23 -1.83 7.80
C VAL A 50 -2.49 -0.92 8.99
N ILE A 51 -3.43 0.00 8.85
CA ILE A 51 -3.78 0.93 9.90
C ILE A 51 -5.18 0.65 10.45
N PRO A 52 -5.38 0.66 11.78
CA PRO A 52 -6.69 0.55 12.37
C PRO A 52 -7.57 1.73 11.98
N PHE A 53 -8.81 1.45 11.66
CA PHE A 53 -9.77 2.43 11.15
C PHE A 53 -11.05 2.32 11.98
N ASP A 54 -11.40 3.37 12.72
CA ASP A 54 -12.62 3.38 13.51
C ASP A 54 -13.84 3.43 12.59
N HIS A 55 -14.73 2.45 12.74
CA HIS A 55 -15.96 2.36 11.98
C HIS A 55 -17.12 2.93 12.80
N ILE A 56 -17.94 3.71 12.14
CA ILE A 56 -19.21 4.18 12.71
C ILE A 56 -20.26 4.13 11.60
N ASP A 57 -21.45 3.74 11.99
CA ASP A 57 -22.64 3.67 11.17
C ASP A 57 -22.60 2.58 10.08
N GLY A 58 -23.74 2.11 9.70
CA GLY A 58 -23.95 1.08 8.71
C GLY A 58 -24.38 -0.26 9.30
N PRO A 59 -24.65 -1.26 8.45
CA PRO A 59 -25.20 -2.54 8.88
C PRO A 59 -24.15 -3.53 9.44
N LYS A 60 -22.88 -3.14 9.56
CA LYS A 60 -21.81 -3.97 10.12
C LYS A 60 -21.69 -3.74 11.61
N ASP A 61 -21.47 -4.82 12.35
CA ASP A 61 -21.37 -4.80 13.80
C ASP A 61 -19.94 -4.51 14.30
N GLU A 62 -18.94 -4.50 13.41
CA GLU A 62 -17.55 -4.26 13.79
C GLU A 62 -17.32 -2.78 14.08
N ASP A 63 -16.88 -2.47 15.28
CA ASP A 63 -16.50 -1.11 15.70
C ASP A 63 -15.14 -0.67 15.14
N LEU A 64 -14.31 -1.62 14.73
CA LEU A 64 -12.95 -1.38 14.28
C LEU A 64 -12.70 -2.08 12.94
N PHE A 65 -12.38 -1.28 11.94
CA PHE A 65 -11.90 -1.74 10.65
C PHE A 65 -10.40 -1.47 10.50
N TYR A 66 -9.92 -1.65 9.28
CA TYR A 66 -8.56 -1.32 8.91
C TYR A 66 -8.54 -0.68 7.52
N ALA A 67 -7.53 0.13 7.30
CA ALA A 67 -7.15 0.66 6.00
C ALA A 67 -5.76 0.17 5.64
N PHE A 68 -5.43 0.18 4.36
CA PHE A 68 -4.11 -0.14 3.86
C PHE A 68 -3.43 1.14 3.40
N VAL A 69 -2.15 1.27 3.72
CA VAL A 69 -1.27 2.29 3.13
C VAL A 69 -0.34 1.57 2.15
N PRO A 70 -0.75 1.35 0.89
CA PRO A 70 0.07 0.64 -0.09
C PRO A 70 1.31 1.43 -0.51
N PHE A 71 1.36 2.71 -0.17
CA PHE A 71 2.43 3.59 -0.56
C PHE A 71 2.60 4.76 0.41
N LYS A 72 3.84 4.98 0.84
CA LYS A 72 4.27 6.12 1.65
C LYS A 72 5.48 6.77 1.01
N TYR A 73 5.46 8.07 0.89
CA TYR A 73 6.52 8.87 0.27
C TYR A 73 6.94 9.98 1.21
N VAL A 74 8.17 9.92 1.70
CA VAL A 74 8.70 10.87 2.66
C VAL A 74 9.46 11.99 1.93
N ALA A 75 8.86 13.18 1.89
CA ALA A 75 9.49 14.39 1.38
C ALA A 75 10.14 15.19 2.53
N ARG A 76 10.79 16.28 2.18
CA ARG A 76 11.50 17.13 3.16
C ARG A 76 10.57 17.78 4.20
N SER A 77 9.35 18.15 3.79
CA SER A 77 8.41 18.93 4.60
C SER A 77 7.01 18.33 4.70
N TYR A 78 6.81 17.15 4.14
CA TYR A 78 5.53 16.43 4.19
C TYR A 78 5.75 14.95 3.91
N ILE A 79 4.76 14.14 4.27
CA ILE A 79 4.67 12.75 3.85
C ILE A 79 3.41 12.58 3.02
N LYS A 80 3.54 11.93 1.89
CA LYS A 80 2.44 11.55 1.00
C LYS A 80 2.07 10.10 1.24
N TYR A 81 0.79 9.83 1.37
CA TYR A 81 0.22 8.52 1.57
C TYR A 81 -0.78 8.20 0.47
N GLN A 82 -0.75 6.98 -0.02
CA GLN A 82 -1.89 6.36 -0.68
C GLN A 82 -2.60 5.50 0.36
N VAL A 83 -3.89 5.69 0.55
CA VAL A 83 -4.67 5.00 1.57
C VAL A 83 -5.86 4.32 0.91
N THR A 84 -5.97 3.01 1.05
CA THR A 84 -7.14 2.24 0.64
C THR A 84 -7.96 1.88 1.87
N PHE A 85 -9.20 2.31 1.91
CA PHE A 85 -10.08 2.17 3.08
C PHE A 85 -11.50 1.81 2.67
N ILE A 86 -12.29 1.30 3.61
CA ILE A 86 -13.71 1.07 3.39
C ILE A 86 -14.44 2.40 3.55
N SER A 87 -14.97 2.90 2.45
CA SER A 87 -15.62 4.20 2.39
C SER A 87 -17.12 4.14 2.66
N CYS A 88 -17.76 3.02 2.35
CA CYS A 88 -19.19 2.84 2.59
C CYS A 88 -19.48 1.40 3.01
N THR A 89 -20.26 1.28 4.08
CA THR A 89 -20.74 0.03 4.66
C THR A 89 -22.26 -0.02 4.74
N CYS A 90 -22.93 1.06 4.31
CA CYS A 90 -24.36 1.28 4.46
C CYS A 90 -25.26 0.39 3.58
N ARG A 91 -24.69 -0.28 2.58
CA ARG A 91 -25.47 -1.01 1.58
C ARG A 91 -25.86 -2.41 2.01
N SER A 92 -24.97 -3.14 2.63
CA SER A 92 -25.25 -4.44 3.25
C SER A 92 -24.09 -4.85 4.15
N ALA A 93 -24.33 -5.79 5.06
CA ALA A 93 -23.28 -6.36 5.91
C ALA A 93 -22.19 -7.08 5.09
N ASP A 94 -22.54 -7.58 3.90
CA ASP A 94 -21.67 -8.43 3.09
C ASP A 94 -20.89 -7.65 2.01
N VAL A 95 -21.15 -6.35 1.85
CA VAL A 95 -20.53 -5.52 0.81
C VAL A 95 -19.62 -4.46 1.42
N ASN A 96 -18.36 -4.51 1.05
CA ASN A 96 -17.38 -3.46 1.32
C ASN A 96 -17.16 -2.62 0.07
N VAL A 97 -17.34 -1.31 0.19
CA VAL A 97 -16.98 -0.38 -0.88
C VAL A 97 -15.63 0.23 -0.55
N TRP A 98 -14.63 -0.23 -1.24
CA TRP A 98 -13.25 0.23 -1.09
C TRP A 98 -13.00 1.50 -1.89
N SER A 99 -12.22 2.40 -1.32
CA SER A 99 -11.82 3.65 -1.94
C SER A 99 -10.34 3.91 -1.73
N THR A 100 -9.75 4.69 -2.61
CA THR A 100 -8.35 5.09 -2.50
C THR A 100 -8.28 6.60 -2.39
N ALA A 101 -7.62 7.06 -1.32
CA ALA A 101 -7.30 8.46 -1.09
C ALA A 101 -5.79 8.70 -1.23
N TYR A 102 -5.43 9.91 -1.62
CA TYR A 102 -4.05 10.41 -1.64
C TYR A 102 -3.97 11.60 -0.70
N VAL A 103 -3.22 11.43 0.38
CA VAL A 103 -3.15 12.41 1.46
C VAL A 103 -1.72 12.85 1.66
N GLU A 104 -1.48 14.16 1.71
CA GLU A 104 -0.21 14.73 2.13
C GLU A 104 -0.37 15.39 3.48
N LEU A 105 0.39 14.94 4.47
CA LEU A 105 0.47 15.52 5.80
C LEU A 105 1.80 16.24 5.98
N THR A 106 1.77 17.47 6.50
CA THR A 106 2.98 18.26 6.68
C THR A 106 3.85 17.73 7.82
N LEU A 107 5.17 17.93 7.68
CA LEU A 107 6.15 17.80 8.75
C LEU A 107 6.46 19.20 9.28
N PRO A 108 5.81 19.63 10.36
CA PRO A 108 5.93 20.99 10.88
C PRO A 108 7.31 21.22 11.51
N SER A 109 7.87 22.41 11.35
CA SER A 109 9.19 22.74 11.92
C SER A 109 9.26 22.68 13.45
N SER A 110 8.10 22.68 14.12
CA SER A 110 8.00 22.49 15.57
C SER A 110 8.28 21.05 16.01
N GLY A 111 8.21 20.05 15.11
CA GLY A 111 8.26 18.63 15.45
C GLY A 111 7.04 18.13 16.23
N LYS A 112 5.96 18.91 16.33
CA LYS A 112 4.73 18.53 17.04
C LYS A 112 3.66 18.04 16.09
N ILE A 113 3.08 16.89 16.39
CA ILE A 113 2.01 16.30 15.57
C ILE A 113 0.76 17.21 15.51
N GLU A 114 0.49 17.96 16.56
CA GLU A 114 -0.66 18.87 16.63
C GLU A 114 -0.63 19.97 15.57
N ASP A 115 0.57 20.35 15.12
CA ASP A 115 0.79 21.36 14.08
C ASP A 115 0.86 20.74 12.66
N SER A 116 0.84 19.40 12.53
CA SER A 116 0.79 18.74 11.24
C SER A 116 -0.56 18.98 10.58
N ALA A 117 -0.55 19.46 9.35
CA ALA A 117 -1.73 19.84 8.61
C ALA A 117 -1.90 19.03 7.32
N ILE A 118 -3.13 18.89 6.87
CA ILE A 118 -3.43 18.31 5.56
C ILE A 118 -3.01 19.32 4.49
N ARG A 119 -2.00 18.94 3.70
CA ARG A 119 -1.52 19.74 2.57
C ARG A 119 -2.30 19.45 1.30
N THR A 120 -2.63 18.18 1.09
CA THR A 120 -3.39 17.71 -0.07
C THR A 120 -4.29 16.55 0.36
N LEU A 121 -5.48 16.53 -0.16
CA LEU A 121 -6.41 15.41 -0.09
C LEU A 121 -7.04 15.25 -1.46
N SER A 122 -6.91 14.09 -2.06
CA SER A 122 -7.60 13.73 -3.30
C SER A 122 -7.98 12.26 -3.29
N PHE A 123 -8.78 11.86 -4.25
CA PHE A 123 -9.28 10.50 -4.37
C PHE A 123 -9.17 10.06 -5.81
N ASP A 124 -9.14 8.77 -6.05
CA ASP A 124 -9.31 8.26 -7.40
C ASP A 124 -10.78 8.41 -7.84
N ALA A 125 -10.97 8.69 -9.10
CA ALA A 125 -12.27 8.72 -9.75
C ALA A 125 -12.38 7.55 -10.71
N ASP A 126 -13.61 7.08 -10.97
CA ASP A 126 -13.82 6.15 -12.07
C ASP A 126 -13.96 6.88 -13.42
N SER A 127 -13.97 6.10 -14.51
CA SER A 127 -14.10 6.62 -15.87
C SER A 127 -15.43 7.31 -16.16
N THR A 128 -16.41 7.24 -15.24
CA THR A 128 -17.71 7.91 -15.34
C THR A 128 -17.74 9.24 -14.59
N GLY A 129 -16.63 9.61 -13.94
CA GLY A 129 -16.55 10.79 -13.10
C GLY A 129 -17.23 10.61 -11.75
N HIS A 130 -17.66 9.40 -11.40
CA HIS A 130 -18.14 9.10 -10.08
C HIS A 130 -16.97 8.92 -9.13
N TYR A 131 -17.15 9.39 -7.93
CA TYR A 131 -16.20 9.25 -6.86
C TYR A 131 -16.29 7.85 -6.24
N LEU A 132 -15.18 7.34 -5.73
CA LEU A 132 -15.11 6.08 -4.98
C LEU A 132 -15.58 4.85 -5.78
N GLY A 133 -15.00 4.64 -6.95
CA GLY A 133 -15.36 3.47 -7.75
C GLY A 133 -16.77 3.51 -8.30
N GLY A 134 -17.27 4.71 -8.57
CA GLY A 134 -18.53 4.93 -9.23
C GLY A 134 -19.70 5.21 -8.32
N PHE A 135 -19.47 5.28 -7.00
CA PHE A 135 -20.60 5.48 -6.14
C PHE A 135 -20.29 6.14 -4.80
N TRP A 136 -20.81 7.32 -4.65
CA TRP A 136 -20.83 8.06 -3.41
C TRP A 136 -22.28 8.27 -2.97
N GLY A 137 -22.70 7.58 -1.93
CA GLY A 137 -24.03 7.72 -1.37
C GLY A 137 -24.48 6.51 -0.56
N ASP A 138 -25.37 6.77 0.39
CA ASP A 138 -25.79 5.81 1.40
C ASP A 138 -26.98 4.93 0.97
N SER A 139 -27.52 5.12 -0.23
CA SER A 139 -28.71 4.39 -0.69
C SER A 139 -28.36 3.05 -1.33
N ASN A 140 -29.24 2.06 -1.09
CA ASN A 140 -29.19 0.76 -1.71
C ASN A 140 -30.57 0.41 -2.29
N PRO A 141 -30.76 0.28 -3.62
CA PRO A 141 -29.71 0.39 -4.66
C PRO A 141 -29.20 1.84 -4.81
N PRO A 142 -28.03 2.01 -5.44
CA PRO A 142 -27.49 3.34 -5.74
C PRO A 142 -28.47 4.17 -6.55
N PRO A 143 -28.61 5.48 -6.28
CA PRO A 143 -29.42 6.35 -7.13
C PRO A 143 -28.80 6.45 -8.53
N THR A 144 -29.63 6.64 -9.54
CA THR A 144 -29.18 6.84 -10.93
C THR A 144 -28.41 8.14 -11.12
N ALA A 145 -28.60 9.10 -10.20
CA ALA A 145 -27.88 10.37 -10.13
C ALA A 145 -27.47 10.61 -8.67
N PRO A 146 -26.26 10.21 -8.24
CA PRO A 146 -25.79 10.42 -6.88
C PRO A 146 -25.65 11.92 -6.58
N ASN A 147 -25.98 12.33 -5.35
CA ASN A 147 -25.86 13.72 -4.91
C ASN A 147 -24.41 14.20 -4.86
N ALA A 148 -23.48 13.30 -4.53
CA ALA A 148 -22.07 13.59 -4.52
C ALA A 148 -21.40 12.93 -5.73
N THR A 149 -20.80 13.75 -6.58
CA THR A 149 -19.90 13.35 -7.65
C THR A 149 -18.46 13.68 -7.24
N TYR A 150 -17.47 13.12 -7.91
CA TYR A 150 -16.07 13.48 -7.67
C TYR A 150 -15.83 14.98 -7.78
N GLU A 151 -16.38 15.62 -8.81
CA GLU A 151 -16.24 17.06 -9.03
C GLU A 151 -16.87 17.89 -7.88
N LYS A 152 -18.00 17.45 -7.35
CA LYS A 152 -18.63 18.11 -6.20
C LYS A 152 -17.79 17.92 -4.93
N VAL A 153 -17.31 16.70 -4.67
CA VAL A 153 -16.42 16.43 -3.54
C VAL A 153 -15.14 17.27 -3.62
N LYS A 154 -14.53 17.34 -4.81
CA LYS A 154 -13.34 18.14 -5.07
C LYS A 154 -13.56 19.63 -4.85
N ALA A 155 -14.72 20.15 -5.26
CA ALA A 155 -15.04 21.57 -5.17
C ALA A 155 -15.51 21.98 -3.77
N GLU A 156 -16.23 21.13 -3.07
CA GLU A 156 -16.97 21.49 -1.87
C GLU A 156 -16.43 20.88 -0.58
N MET A 157 -16.09 19.58 -0.58
CA MET A 157 -15.67 18.87 0.63
C MET A 157 -14.16 18.94 0.86
N ILE A 158 -13.36 18.63 -0.15
CA ILE A 158 -11.89 18.58 -0.01
C ILE A 158 -11.32 19.90 0.53
N PRO A 159 -11.75 21.10 0.09
CA PRO A 159 -11.23 22.37 0.58
C PRO A 159 -11.36 22.56 2.10
N TYR A 160 -12.28 21.86 2.76
CA TYR A 160 -12.43 21.93 4.21
C TYR A 160 -11.31 21.25 4.98
N TYR A 161 -10.75 20.18 4.41
CA TYR A 161 -9.65 19.48 5.02
C TYR A 161 -8.33 20.20 4.82
N ILE A 162 -8.17 20.95 3.72
CA ILE A 162 -6.89 21.56 3.37
C ILE A 162 -6.52 22.64 4.39
N GLY A 163 -5.32 22.50 4.97
CA GLY A 163 -4.80 23.39 5.99
C GLY A 163 -5.25 23.07 7.42
N LYS A 164 -6.23 22.19 7.62
CA LYS A 164 -6.62 21.79 8.97
C LYS A 164 -5.52 20.93 9.59
N THR A 165 -5.20 21.23 10.84
CA THR A 165 -4.19 20.52 11.60
C THR A 165 -4.77 19.31 12.34
N TYR A 166 -3.88 18.42 12.77
CA TYR A 166 -4.25 17.32 13.67
C TYR A 166 -5.10 17.83 14.86
N GLY A 167 -4.64 18.89 15.54
CA GLY A 167 -5.34 19.43 16.71
C GLY A 167 -6.76 19.89 16.43
N GLN A 168 -7.04 20.37 15.23
CA GLN A 168 -8.40 20.76 14.81
C GLN A 168 -9.26 19.54 14.48
N LEU A 169 -8.73 18.58 13.69
CA LEU A 169 -9.50 17.43 13.21
C LEU A 169 -9.82 16.39 14.29
N MET A 170 -8.97 16.25 15.31
CA MET A 170 -9.20 15.28 16.37
C MET A 170 -10.30 15.70 17.36
N GLY A 171 -10.75 16.94 17.30
CA GLY A 171 -11.91 17.41 18.03
C GLY A 171 -13.26 17.02 17.40
N TYR A 172 -13.25 16.52 16.18
CA TYR A 172 -14.46 16.18 15.44
C TYR A 172 -14.81 14.70 15.59
N SER A 173 -16.07 14.41 15.84
CA SER A 173 -16.63 13.05 15.87
C SER A 173 -17.29 12.68 14.55
N THR A 174 -17.94 13.64 13.93
CA THR A 174 -18.59 13.53 12.63
C THR A 174 -18.32 14.78 11.80
N ILE A 175 -18.69 14.76 10.50
CA ILE A 175 -18.61 15.96 9.65
C ILE A 175 -19.56 17.09 10.12
N ASP A 176 -20.57 16.78 10.92
CA ASP A 176 -21.46 17.78 11.50
C ASP A 176 -20.73 18.71 12.47
N ASP A 177 -19.59 18.27 13.00
CA ASP A 177 -18.74 19.08 13.88
C ASP A 177 -17.91 20.12 13.09
N PHE A 178 -17.98 20.12 11.78
CA PHE A 178 -17.37 21.16 10.95
C PHE A 178 -18.19 22.45 11.02
N THR A 179 -18.21 23.10 12.18
CA THR A 179 -18.99 24.32 12.42
C THR A 179 -18.56 25.48 11.53
N ASP A 180 -17.28 25.55 11.19
CA ASP A 180 -16.73 26.50 10.24
C ASP A 180 -17.17 26.17 8.79
N TYR A 181 -17.73 24.99 8.55
CA TYR A 181 -18.32 24.60 7.27
C TYR A 181 -19.62 25.36 7.00
N SER A 182 -20.46 25.54 8.01
CA SER A 182 -21.73 26.24 7.90
C SER A 182 -21.60 27.75 7.99
N GLU A 183 -20.50 28.26 8.55
CA GLU A 183 -20.29 29.69 8.87
C GLU A 183 -19.23 30.37 7.99
N GLY A 184 -18.53 29.59 7.11
CA GLY A 184 -17.47 30.12 6.25
C GLY A 184 -17.98 31.15 5.23
N GLU A 185 -17.28 32.26 5.08
CA GLU A 185 -17.58 33.29 4.10
C GLU A 185 -17.71 32.69 2.68
N GLY A 186 -18.86 32.90 2.04
CA GLY A 186 -19.16 32.42 0.70
C GLY A 186 -19.68 30.98 0.61
N ARG A 187 -19.92 30.30 1.74
CA ARG A 187 -20.39 28.91 1.77
C ARG A 187 -21.56 28.65 2.73
N ALA A 188 -22.27 29.69 3.13
CA ALA A 188 -23.47 29.62 3.98
C ALA A 188 -24.62 28.75 3.40
N ASP A 189 -24.52 28.41 2.12
CA ASP A 189 -25.42 27.55 1.37
C ASP A 189 -24.94 26.08 1.29
N LEU A 190 -23.66 25.81 1.64
CA LEU A 190 -23.08 24.48 1.70
C LEU A 190 -23.23 23.91 3.10
N LYS A 191 -24.45 23.58 3.45
CA LYS A 191 -24.70 22.80 4.66
C LYS A 191 -24.14 21.40 4.48
N VAL A 192 -23.86 20.71 5.58
CA VAL A 192 -23.62 19.26 5.63
C VAL A 192 -24.68 18.50 4.81
N ASP A 193 -25.89 19.02 4.74
CA ASP A 193 -26.96 18.60 3.83
C ASP A 193 -26.54 18.52 2.34
N ALA A 194 -25.49 19.19 1.92
CA ALA A 194 -24.96 19.05 0.55
C ALA A 194 -24.50 17.62 0.26
N PHE A 195 -24.16 16.86 1.30
CA PHE A 195 -23.80 15.45 1.24
C PHE A 195 -24.89 14.55 1.83
N THR A 196 -26.11 15.02 1.96
CA THR A 196 -27.26 14.21 2.36
C THR A 196 -27.36 12.97 1.48
N GLY A 197 -27.40 11.78 2.11
CA GLY A 197 -27.29 10.51 1.42
C GLY A 197 -25.86 10.04 1.16
N ALA A 198 -24.85 10.74 1.72
CA ALA A 198 -23.44 10.32 1.72
C ALA A 198 -22.79 10.50 3.12
N THR A 199 -23.57 10.54 4.17
CA THR A 199 -23.11 10.81 5.55
C THR A 199 -22.11 9.76 6.02
N VAL A 200 -22.40 8.48 5.81
CA VAL A 200 -21.49 7.37 6.19
C VAL A 200 -20.17 7.50 5.45
N SER A 201 -20.19 7.72 4.14
CA SER A 201 -18.96 7.89 3.34
C SER A 201 -18.14 9.10 3.82
N SER A 202 -18.80 10.22 4.12
CA SER A 202 -18.13 11.45 4.57
C SER A 202 -17.54 11.30 5.97
N ASN A 203 -18.23 10.65 6.89
CA ASN A 203 -17.72 10.32 8.22
C ASN A 203 -16.55 9.35 8.14
N ASN A 204 -16.61 8.36 7.26
CA ASN A 204 -15.51 7.43 7.05
C ASN A 204 -14.26 8.11 6.48
N ILE A 205 -14.39 9.17 5.68
CA ILE A 205 -13.23 9.98 5.27
C ILE A 205 -12.61 10.69 6.48
N LEU A 206 -13.40 11.31 7.33
CA LEU A 206 -12.89 11.94 8.56
C LEU A 206 -12.11 10.92 9.40
N ARG A 207 -12.67 9.74 9.62
CA ARG A 207 -12.04 8.69 10.41
C ARG A 207 -10.79 8.12 9.77
N MET A 208 -10.80 7.95 8.45
CA MET A 208 -9.61 7.55 7.70
C MET A 208 -8.47 8.57 7.91
N VAL A 209 -8.77 9.85 7.83
CA VAL A 209 -7.79 10.91 8.07
C VAL A 209 -7.28 10.88 9.51
N GLN A 210 -8.16 10.69 10.49
CA GLN A 210 -7.79 10.55 11.90
C GLN A 210 -6.89 9.34 12.15
N ALA A 211 -7.24 8.18 11.57
CA ALA A 211 -6.42 6.97 11.64
C ALA A 211 -5.05 7.16 10.96
N LEU A 212 -5.03 7.87 9.83
CA LEU A 212 -3.78 8.19 9.14
C LEU A 212 -2.86 9.09 9.97
N TYR A 213 -3.41 10.03 10.74
CA TYR A 213 -2.60 10.84 11.66
C TYR A 213 -1.97 9.99 12.77
N ALA A 214 -2.68 8.97 13.28
CA ALA A 214 -2.10 8.05 14.25
C ALA A 214 -0.92 7.27 13.65
N TYR A 215 -1.03 6.85 12.39
CA TYR A 215 0.10 6.26 11.66
C TYR A 215 1.20 7.29 11.35
N HIS A 216 0.85 8.51 10.97
CA HIS A 216 1.81 9.59 10.72
C HIS A 216 2.67 9.90 11.97
N ALA A 217 2.09 9.80 13.16
CA ALA A 217 2.79 9.96 14.43
C ALA A 217 3.88 8.91 14.68
N THR A 218 3.89 7.78 13.94
CA THR A 218 4.96 6.78 14.04
C THR A 218 6.24 7.19 13.31
N ASP A 219 6.21 8.25 12.51
CA ASP A 219 7.41 8.76 11.85
C ASP A 219 8.40 9.34 12.85
N SER A 220 9.68 9.06 12.65
CA SER A 220 10.77 9.50 13.53
C SER A 220 10.90 11.02 13.65
N PHE A 221 10.29 11.78 12.73
CA PHE A 221 10.23 13.24 12.84
C PHE A 221 9.54 13.71 14.13
N PHE A 222 8.64 12.91 14.69
CA PHE A 222 7.89 13.21 15.90
C PHE A 222 8.42 12.52 17.17
N ASP A 223 9.63 11.99 17.18
CA ASP A 223 10.16 11.19 18.31
C ASP A 223 10.23 11.96 19.65
N GLY A 224 10.40 13.27 19.60
CA GLY A 224 10.42 14.13 20.80
C GLY A 224 9.05 14.64 21.27
N ASP A 225 7.97 14.31 20.55
CA ASP A 225 6.63 14.84 20.84
C ASP A 225 5.81 13.89 21.73
N ALA A 226 5.37 14.39 22.90
CA ALA A 226 4.58 13.61 23.86
C ALA A 226 3.22 13.18 23.28
N LYS A 227 2.59 14.01 22.46
CA LYS A 227 1.30 13.69 21.82
C LYS A 227 1.46 12.61 20.74
N ALA A 228 2.52 12.66 19.97
CA ALA A 228 2.83 11.60 19.04
C ALA A 228 3.13 10.28 19.75
N ALA A 229 3.81 10.30 20.89
CA ALA A 229 4.05 9.09 21.68
C ALA A 229 2.75 8.47 22.22
N GLU A 230 1.79 9.28 22.66
CA GLU A 230 0.45 8.83 23.04
C GLU A 230 -0.28 8.16 21.86
N LEU A 231 -0.25 8.80 20.71
CA LEU A 231 -0.88 8.27 19.49
C LEU A 231 -0.27 6.94 19.02
N ARG A 232 1.06 6.79 19.11
CA ARG A 232 1.74 5.52 18.81
C ARG A 232 1.22 4.38 19.70
N GLN A 233 1.03 4.63 20.99
CA GLN A 233 0.49 3.61 21.90
C GLN A 233 -0.93 3.19 21.53
N VAL A 234 -1.80 4.16 21.22
CA VAL A 234 -3.18 3.89 20.79
C VAL A 234 -3.17 3.13 19.46
N PHE A 235 -2.33 3.53 18.52
CA PHE A 235 -2.19 2.90 17.22
C PHE A 235 -1.76 1.43 17.36
N GLU A 236 -0.72 1.14 18.11
CA GLU A 236 -0.24 -0.23 18.31
C GLU A 236 -1.26 -1.10 19.05
N ALA A 237 -1.94 -0.56 20.07
CA ALA A 237 -3.00 -1.28 20.76
C ALA A 237 -4.16 -1.66 19.82
N LYS A 238 -4.59 -0.76 18.94
CA LYS A 238 -5.63 -1.03 17.94
C LYS A 238 -5.15 -2.05 16.89
N LYS A 239 -3.89 -1.98 16.47
CA LYS A 239 -3.30 -2.98 15.56
C LYS A 239 -3.35 -4.39 16.16
N GLU A 240 -3.02 -4.54 17.44
CA GLU A 240 -3.10 -5.82 18.13
C GLU A 240 -4.53 -6.38 18.17
N VAL A 241 -5.53 -5.53 18.38
CA VAL A 241 -6.95 -5.93 18.34
C VAL A 241 -7.33 -6.46 16.94
N VAL A 242 -6.99 -5.73 15.87
CA VAL A 242 -7.26 -6.15 14.50
C VAL A 242 -6.55 -7.47 14.16
N ALA A 243 -5.28 -7.59 14.54
CA ALA A 243 -4.51 -8.81 14.29
C ALA A 243 -5.07 -10.01 15.06
N SER A 244 -5.49 -9.80 16.32
CA SER A 244 -6.08 -10.85 17.15
C SER A 244 -7.45 -11.30 16.62
N ALA A 245 -8.28 -10.39 16.15
CA ALA A 245 -9.56 -10.69 15.54
C ALA A 245 -9.38 -11.51 14.24
N ALA A 246 -8.43 -11.09 13.37
CA ALA A 246 -8.10 -11.83 12.16
C ALA A 246 -7.61 -13.26 12.47
N ALA A 247 -6.74 -13.41 13.47
CA ALA A 247 -6.25 -14.73 13.89
C ALA A 247 -7.37 -15.62 14.44
N ALA A 248 -8.31 -15.05 15.20
CA ALA A 248 -9.46 -15.77 15.72
C ALA A 248 -10.41 -16.23 14.60
N ALA A 249 -10.69 -15.40 13.61
CA ALA A 249 -11.51 -15.74 12.45
C ALA A 249 -10.87 -16.86 11.61
N VAL A 250 -9.55 -16.81 11.40
CA VAL A 250 -8.80 -17.91 10.74
C VAL A 250 -8.90 -19.22 11.54
N ALA A 251 -8.72 -19.16 12.85
CA ALA A 251 -8.82 -20.33 13.72
C ALA A 251 -10.24 -20.94 13.76
N ALA A 252 -11.27 -20.11 13.61
CA ALA A 252 -12.66 -20.53 13.49
C ALA A 252 -13.02 -21.11 12.11
N GLY A 253 -12.13 -20.99 11.12
CA GLY A 253 -12.38 -21.42 9.74
C GLY A 253 -13.29 -20.49 8.93
N GLU A 254 -13.64 -19.34 9.46
CA GLU A 254 -14.56 -18.38 8.81
C GLU A 254 -13.97 -17.74 7.54
N VAL A 255 -12.64 -17.78 7.45
CA VAL A 255 -11.88 -17.15 6.35
C VAL A 255 -10.94 -18.15 5.66
N GLU A 256 -11.37 -19.40 5.57
CA GLU A 256 -10.57 -20.46 4.92
C GLU A 256 -10.27 -20.09 3.47
N LEU A 257 -9.01 -20.23 3.11
CA LEU A 257 -8.54 -20.04 1.74
C LEU A 257 -8.46 -21.39 1.04
N PRO A 258 -8.88 -21.49 -0.24
CA PRO A 258 -8.67 -22.71 -1.00
C PRO A 258 -7.17 -22.99 -1.18
N ALA A 259 -6.80 -24.21 -1.52
CA ALA A 259 -5.42 -24.47 -1.96
C ALA A 259 -5.07 -23.57 -3.15
N PRO A 260 -3.81 -23.05 -3.27
CA PRO A 260 -3.45 -22.10 -4.32
C PRO A 260 -3.69 -22.60 -5.75
N VAL A 261 -3.55 -23.90 -5.97
CA VAL A 261 -3.79 -24.55 -7.25
C VAL A 261 -5.10 -25.30 -7.22
N ASP A 262 -5.98 -24.99 -8.16
CA ASP A 262 -7.24 -25.71 -8.36
C ASP A 262 -7.01 -26.91 -9.29
N THR A 263 -6.90 -28.09 -8.69
CA THR A 263 -6.64 -29.34 -9.41
C THR A 263 -7.87 -29.85 -10.21
N THR A 264 -8.98 -29.17 -10.16
CA THR A 264 -10.15 -29.47 -10.99
C THR A 264 -10.10 -28.77 -12.34
N LYS A 265 -9.22 -27.79 -12.48
CA LYS A 265 -8.99 -27.03 -13.73
C LYS A 265 -8.04 -27.73 -14.66
N THR A 266 -8.14 -27.36 -15.94
CA THR A 266 -7.23 -27.77 -17.00
C THR A 266 -6.65 -26.54 -17.68
N TYR A 267 -5.50 -26.71 -18.32
CA TYR A 267 -4.84 -25.67 -19.14
C TYR A 267 -4.23 -26.27 -20.40
N LYS A 268 -4.00 -25.45 -21.40
CA LYS A 268 -3.22 -25.79 -22.58
C LYS A 268 -1.80 -25.26 -22.41
N ALA A 269 -0.81 -26.13 -22.57
CA ALA A 269 0.59 -25.73 -22.48
C ALA A 269 0.97 -24.72 -23.57
N ASN A 270 0.41 -24.92 -24.79
CA ASN A 270 0.50 -23.96 -25.89
C ASN A 270 -0.90 -23.66 -26.45
N LYS A 271 -1.04 -22.48 -27.05
CA LYS A 271 -2.33 -22.02 -27.58
C LYS A 271 -2.97 -22.98 -28.58
N ASP A 272 -2.12 -23.66 -29.36
CA ASP A 272 -2.54 -24.56 -30.44
C ASP A 272 -2.66 -26.03 -29.99
N ASP A 273 -2.40 -26.34 -28.73
CA ASP A 273 -2.53 -27.68 -28.18
C ASP A 273 -4.00 -28.14 -28.24
N THR A 274 -4.21 -29.35 -28.73
CA THR A 274 -5.53 -30.00 -28.72
C THR A 274 -5.83 -30.73 -27.42
N VAL A 275 -4.78 -31.01 -26.62
CA VAL A 275 -4.89 -31.73 -25.35
C VAL A 275 -4.80 -30.71 -24.21
N GLU A 276 -5.72 -30.82 -23.27
CA GLU A 276 -5.69 -30.09 -22.03
C GLU A 276 -4.99 -30.92 -20.93
N THR A 277 -4.15 -30.25 -20.16
CA THR A 277 -3.44 -30.86 -19.02
C THR A 277 -4.13 -30.44 -17.72
N VAL A 278 -4.31 -31.37 -16.81
CA VAL A 278 -4.88 -31.09 -15.49
C VAL A 278 -3.89 -30.25 -14.69
N CYS A 279 -4.40 -29.28 -13.96
CA CYS A 279 -3.59 -28.47 -13.04
C CYS A 279 -3.13 -29.31 -11.85
N GLU A 280 -1.84 -29.28 -11.57
CA GLU A 280 -1.21 -30.03 -10.48
C GLU A 280 -0.52 -29.07 -9.49
N PRO A 281 -0.36 -29.44 -8.20
CA PRO A 281 0.46 -28.68 -7.26
C PRO A 281 1.84 -28.39 -7.83
N GLY A 282 2.27 -27.13 -7.73
CA GLY A 282 3.50 -26.64 -8.38
C GLY A 282 3.29 -26.01 -9.75
N ASN A 283 2.11 -26.11 -10.33
CA ASN A 283 1.75 -25.29 -11.50
C ASN A 283 1.32 -23.88 -11.02
N PHE A 284 2.22 -22.93 -11.15
CA PHE A 284 2.00 -21.55 -10.71
C PHE A 284 1.36 -20.65 -11.78
N GLY A 285 0.87 -21.23 -12.86
CA GLY A 285 0.18 -20.47 -13.92
C GLY A 285 -1.16 -19.91 -13.46
N PRO A 286 -1.57 -18.73 -13.98
CA PRO A 286 -2.81 -18.07 -13.53
C PRO A 286 -4.06 -18.87 -13.84
N THR A 287 -4.06 -19.70 -14.89
CA THR A 287 -5.19 -20.57 -15.25
C THR A 287 -5.47 -21.62 -14.17
N CYS A 288 -4.44 -22.10 -13.51
CA CYS A 288 -4.54 -23.11 -12.45
C CYS A 288 -4.83 -22.52 -11.06
N SER A 289 -4.84 -21.21 -10.93
CA SER A 289 -5.08 -20.58 -9.63
C SER A 289 -6.51 -20.78 -9.14
N ALA A 290 -6.67 -21.11 -7.87
CA ALA A 290 -7.96 -21.20 -7.21
C ALA A 290 -8.59 -19.81 -6.97
N ILE A 291 -7.75 -18.78 -6.78
CA ILE A 291 -8.18 -17.39 -6.64
C ILE A 291 -7.82 -16.63 -7.92
N ASN A 292 -8.80 -16.01 -8.55
CA ASN A 292 -8.70 -15.32 -9.82
C ASN A 292 -9.68 -14.14 -9.90
N SER A 293 -9.86 -13.53 -11.05
CA SER A 293 -10.74 -12.37 -11.24
C SER A 293 -12.21 -12.63 -10.90
N GLU A 294 -12.69 -13.87 -10.92
CA GLU A 294 -14.09 -14.20 -10.64
C GLU A 294 -14.39 -14.19 -9.14
N ASN A 295 -13.40 -14.51 -8.29
CA ASN A 295 -13.61 -14.66 -6.85
C ASN A 295 -12.70 -13.83 -5.96
N LEU A 296 -11.71 -13.10 -6.50
CA LEU A 296 -10.77 -12.30 -5.71
C LEU A 296 -11.46 -11.37 -4.72
N ARG A 297 -12.60 -10.80 -5.11
CA ARG A 297 -13.35 -9.83 -4.30
C ARG A 297 -13.71 -10.37 -2.91
N GLN A 298 -13.91 -11.68 -2.78
CA GLN A 298 -14.23 -12.35 -1.50
C GLN A 298 -13.05 -12.38 -0.53
N TYR A 299 -11.83 -12.19 -1.04
CA TYR A 299 -10.59 -12.31 -0.29
C TYR A 299 -9.84 -10.99 -0.13
N LEU A 300 -10.39 -9.88 -0.65
CA LEU A 300 -9.80 -8.56 -0.45
C LEU A 300 -10.10 -8.03 0.96
N GLY A 301 -9.19 -7.19 1.46
CA GLY A 301 -9.35 -6.55 2.76
C GLY A 301 -8.98 -7.42 3.95
N ARG A 302 -8.34 -8.57 3.76
CA ARG A 302 -7.85 -9.42 4.85
C ARG A 302 -6.54 -8.88 5.40
N THR A 303 -6.40 -8.85 6.72
CA THR A 303 -5.17 -8.42 7.41
C THR A 303 -4.12 -9.52 7.51
N ASP A 304 -4.51 -10.78 7.30
CA ASP A 304 -3.61 -11.94 7.29
C ASP A 304 -3.01 -12.21 5.90
N VAL A 305 -3.40 -11.43 4.88
CA VAL A 305 -2.92 -11.54 3.50
C VAL A 305 -2.08 -10.31 3.13
N LYS A 306 -0.94 -10.54 2.51
CA LYS A 306 -0.15 -9.51 1.84
C LYS A 306 -0.46 -9.50 0.34
N TYR A 307 -0.80 -8.34 -0.20
CA TYR A 307 -1.22 -8.16 -1.60
C TYR A 307 -0.12 -7.42 -2.37
N ILE A 308 0.43 -8.05 -3.41
CA ILE A 308 1.61 -7.50 -4.11
C ILE A 308 1.39 -7.48 -5.62
N ASP A 309 1.58 -6.31 -6.20
CA ASP A 309 1.67 -6.08 -7.64
C ASP A 309 3.15 -6.03 -8.07
N LEU A 310 3.56 -6.97 -8.92
CA LEU A 310 4.93 -7.13 -9.41
C LEU A 310 5.25 -6.29 -10.65
N ARG A 311 4.35 -5.38 -11.05
CA ARG A 311 4.59 -4.47 -12.18
C ARG A 311 5.49 -3.31 -11.76
N ASP A 312 5.96 -2.57 -12.74
CA ASP A 312 6.71 -1.36 -12.49
C ASP A 312 5.80 -0.23 -11.98
N TYR A 313 6.37 0.69 -11.20
CA TYR A 313 5.60 1.81 -10.62
C TYR A 313 4.87 2.65 -11.67
N ALA A 314 5.41 2.79 -12.88
CA ALA A 314 4.76 3.53 -13.95
C ALA A 314 3.44 2.87 -14.42
N ASP A 315 3.36 1.54 -14.40
CA ASP A 315 2.14 0.80 -14.72
C ASP A 315 1.19 0.74 -13.53
N TYR A 316 1.74 0.58 -12.34
CA TYR A 316 0.98 0.61 -11.09
C TYR A 316 0.28 1.96 -10.90
N ALA A 317 0.98 3.07 -11.11
CA ALA A 317 0.43 4.41 -10.98
C ALA A 317 -0.73 4.69 -11.92
N LYS A 318 -0.74 4.08 -13.12
CA LYS A 318 -1.84 4.26 -14.08
C LYS A 318 -3.12 3.55 -13.65
N LYS A 319 -2.97 2.32 -13.15
CA LYS A 319 -4.08 1.45 -12.77
C LYS A 319 -3.59 0.29 -11.93
N HIS A 320 -4.20 0.04 -10.78
CA HIS A 320 -3.85 -1.08 -9.90
C HIS A 320 -5.06 -1.56 -9.09
N LEU A 321 -4.96 -2.75 -8.52
CA LEU A 321 -5.92 -3.22 -7.52
C LEU A 321 -5.70 -2.48 -6.20
N ARG A 322 -6.78 -1.98 -5.57
CA ARG A 322 -6.73 -1.02 -4.47
C ARG A 322 -5.97 -1.48 -3.23
N ASN A 323 -6.00 -2.77 -2.94
CA ASN A 323 -5.34 -3.33 -1.75
C ASN A 323 -3.87 -3.70 -1.99
N PHE A 324 -3.37 -3.60 -3.22
CA PHE A 324 -2.06 -4.10 -3.63
C PHE A 324 -0.97 -3.03 -3.49
N GLU A 325 0.15 -3.41 -2.90
CA GLU A 325 1.39 -2.64 -2.97
C GLU A 325 2.17 -2.97 -4.23
N CYS A 326 3.05 -2.06 -4.63
CA CYS A 326 3.94 -2.28 -5.78
C CYS A 326 5.32 -2.72 -5.33
N ILE A 327 5.72 -3.94 -5.70
CA ILE A 327 7.10 -4.44 -5.55
C ILE A 327 7.57 -4.86 -6.94
N PRO A 328 8.31 -4.01 -7.66
CA PRO A 328 8.66 -4.26 -9.07
C PRO A 328 9.59 -5.46 -9.24
N TYR A 329 9.13 -6.48 -9.96
CA TYR A 329 9.90 -7.69 -10.19
C TYR A 329 11.21 -7.43 -10.94
N PHE A 330 11.15 -6.72 -12.07
CA PHE A 330 12.34 -6.48 -12.90
C PHE A 330 13.25 -5.38 -12.34
N ALA A 331 12.70 -4.36 -11.71
CA ALA A 331 13.51 -3.26 -11.21
C ALA A 331 14.23 -3.59 -9.89
N LEU A 332 13.69 -4.53 -9.10
CA LEU A 332 14.19 -4.81 -7.76
C LEU A 332 14.62 -6.26 -7.55
N ILE A 333 13.81 -7.23 -8.01
CA ILE A 333 13.94 -8.62 -7.55
C ILE A 333 14.89 -9.42 -8.44
N PHE A 334 14.66 -9.47 -9.74
CA PHE A 334 15.32 -10.45 -10.60
C PHE A 334 15.69 -9.91 -11.97
N ASN A 335 16.96 -10.16 -12.34
CA ASN A 335 17.44 -10.10 -13.72
C ASN A 335 18.47 -11.22 -13.91
N ALA A 336 18.29 -12.04 -14.93
CA ALA A 336 19.15 -13.20 -15.20
C ALA A 336 20.65 -12.87 -15.24
N GLU A 337 20.99 -11.69 -15.77
CA GLU A 337 22.37 -11.22 -15.94
C GLU A 337 22.92 -10.48 -14.69
N ALA A 338 22.11 -10.26 -13.66
CA ALA A 338 22.55 -9.48 -12.49
C ALA A 338 23.77 -10.07 -11.78
N CYS A 339 23.99 -11.38 -11.89
CA CYS A 339 25.20 -12.02 -11.35
C CYS A 339 26.46 -11.68 -12.16
N ASN A 340 26.33 -11.36 -13.43
CA ASN A 340 27.44 -11.18 -14.38
C ASN A 340 27.69 -9.71 -14.70
N ASP A 341 26.73 -8.83 -14.43
CA ASP A 341 26.79 -7.41 -14.75
C ASP A 341 26.59 -6.56 -13.47
N ALA A 342 27.63 -5.87 -13.05
CA ALA A 342 27.61 -5.02 -11.87
C ALA A 342 26.72 -3.76 -12.03
N SER A 343 26.34 -3.40 -13.24
CA SER A 343 25.41 -2.29 -13.49
C SER A 343 23.95 -2.65 -13.23
N LEU A 344 23.64 -3.96 -13.10
CA LEU A 344 22.31 -4.48 -12.83
C LEU A 344 22.10 -4.69 -11.32
N PRO A 345 21.24 -3.89 -10.70
CA PRO A 345 21.14 -3.81 -9.25
C PRO A 345 20.03 -4.69 -8.65
N GLN A 346 19.65 -5.80 -9.29
CA GLN A 346 18.60 -6.69 -8.76
C GLN A 346 19.14 -7.57 -7.62
N LEU A 347 18.23 -8.05 -6.76
CA LEU A 347 18.57 -8.91 -5.63
C LEU A 347 19.05 -10.30 -6.07
N TYR A 348 18.55 -10.80 -7.20
CA TYR A 348 18.87 -12.11 -7.73
C TYR A 348 19.19 -12.07 -9.22
N GLY A 349 20.11 -12.97 -9.62
CA GLY A 349 20.40 -13.31 -11.02
C GLY A 349 20.27 -14.82 -11.26
N GLY A 350 20.86 -15.32 -12.34
CA GLY A 350 20.82 -16.74 -12.72
C GLY A 350 19.51 -17.12 -13.39
N THR A 351 18.82 -18.16 -12.90
CA THR A 351 17.52 -18.58 -13.38
C THR A 351 16.47 -18.51 -12.26
N VAL A 352 15.19 -18.46 -12.61
CA VAL A 352 14.12 -18.44 -11.59
C VAL A 352 13.99 -19.76 -10.83
N ASP A 353 14.44 -20.86 -11.39
CA ASP A 353 14.46 -22.17 -10.75
C ASP A 353 15.77 -22.41 -9.95
N ASP A 354 16.83 -21.61 -10.21
CA ASP A 354 18.10 -21.59 -9.49
C ASP A 354 18.57 -20.13 -9.31
N PRO A 355 17.89 -19.35 -8.45
CA PRO A 355 18.19 -17.94 -8.24
C PRO A 355 19.45 -17.77 -7.40
N ILE A 356 20.39 -17.00 -7.91
CA ILE A 356 21.67 -16.70 -7.30
C ILE A 356 21.59 -15.33 -6.62
N PRO A 357 21.83 -15.24 -5.30
CA PRO A 357 21.89 -13.95 -4.62
C PRO A 357 23.00 -13.06 -5.18
N VAL A 358 22.67 -11.81 -5.44
CA VAL A 358 23.63 -10.80 -5.92
C VAL A 358 24.32 -10.08 -4.77
N TYR A 359 23.64 -9.94 -3.66
CA TYR A 359 24.13 -9.30 -2.43
C TYR A 359 24.04 -10.28 -1.27
N ALA A 360 24.87 -10.08 -0.25
CA ALA A 360 24.83 -10.87 0.98
C ALA A 360 23.46 -10.75 1.67
N GLU A 361 22.84 -9.57 1.56
CA GLU A 361 21.56 -9.22 2.18
C GLU A 361 20.34 -9.60 1.32
N SER A 362 20.54 -10.24 0.15
CA SER A 362 19.44 -10.54 -0.79
C SER A 362 18.30 -11.36 -0.17
N ASP A 363 18.62 -12.36 0.63
CA ASP A 363 17.61 -13.23 1.24
C ASP A 363 16.84 -12.53 2.35
N GLU A 364 17.49 -11.68 3.15
CA GLU A 364 16.84 -10.86 4.17
C GLU A 364 15.89 -9.83 3.54
N LEU A 365 16.36 -9.17 2.48
CA LEU A 365 15.55 -8.22 1.73
C LEU A 365 14.35 -8.90 1.08
N LEU A 366 14.55 -10.10 0.51
CA LEU A 366 13.44 -10.88 -0.05
C LEU A 366 12.41 -11.24 1.02
N GLU A 367 12.85 -11.66 2.20
CA GLU A 367 11.95 -12.01 3.31
C GLU A 367 11.22 -10.79 3.88
N ALA A 368 11.85 -9.63 3.94
CA ALA A 368 11.21 -8.38 4.32
C ALA A 368 10.10 -7.97 3.33
N LEU A 369 10.34 -8.17 2.03
CA LEU A 369 9.38 -7.88 0.97
C LEU A 369 8.25 -8.92 0.88
N PHE A 370 8.59 -10.19 1.05
CA PHE A 370 7.69 -11.34 0.94
C PHE A 370 7.79 -12.20 2.21
N PRO A 371 7.15 -11.81 3.33
CA PRO A 371 7.34 -12.48 4.62
C PRO A 371 7.03 -13.98 4.57
N LYS A 372 7.98 -14.80 5.05
CA LYS A 372 7.78 -16.25 5.18
C LYS A 372 6.65 -16.55 6.16
N GLY A 373 5.83 -17.53 5.81
CA GLY A 373 4.71 -17.95 6.64
C GLY A 373 3.45 -17.10 6.55
N GLN A 374 3.50 -15.92 5.95
CA GLN A 374 2.31 -15.11 5.63
C GLN A 374 1.68 -15.58 4.32
N THR A 375 0.37 -15.45 4.22
CA THR A 375 -0.33 -15.62 2.93
C THR A 375 -0.04 -14.44 2.03
N ILE A 376 0.31 -14.71 0.76
CA ILE A 376 0.67 -13.67 -0.21
C ILE A 376 -0.12 -13.86 -1.50
N PHE A 377 -0.79 -12.81 -1.94
CA PHE A 377 -1.43 -12.75 -3.25
C PHE A 377 -0.55 -11.93 -4.19
N LEU A 378 -0.15 -12.56 -5.28
CA LEU A 378 0.73 -11.96 -6.29
C LEU A 378 -0.03 -11.68 -7.56
N MET A 379 0.15 -10.49 -8.12
CA MET A 379 -0.33 -10.14 -9.45
C MET A 379 0.76 -9.47 -10.29
N CYS A 380 0.53 -9.40 -11.59
CA CYS A 380 1.31 -8.58 -12.51
C CYS A 380 0.45 -8.07 -13.68
N GLN A 381 0.92 -8.10 -14.92
CA GLN A 381 0.08 -7.74 -16.07
C GLN A 381 -0.83 -8.89 -16.54
N SER A 382 -0.32 -10.15 -16.53
CA SER A 382 -1.02 -11.32 -17.06
C SER A 382 -0.73 -12.63 -16.32
N GLY A 383 -0.03 -12.58 -15.17
CA GLY A 383 0.35 -13.75 -14.36
C GLY A 383 1.71 -14.37 -14.68
N GLY A 384 2.37 -13.98 -15.78
CA GLY A 384 3.68 -14.58 -16.17
C GLY A 384 4.82 -14.20 -15.22
N ARG A 385 4.96 -12.92 -14.84
CA ARG A 385 5.94 -12.49 -13.82
C ARG A 385 5.65 -13.13 -12.46
N VAL A 386 4.37 -13.33 -12.13
CA VAL A 386 3.98 -14.03 -10.90
C VAL A 386 4.47 -15.47 -10.92
N ASN A 387 4.29 -16.20 -12.03
CA ASN A 387 4.80 -17.56 -12.16
C ASN A 387 6.33 -17.64 -11.91
N ASN A 388 7.09 -16.70 -12.48
CA ASN A 388 8.53 -16.60 -12.26
C ASN A 388 8.87 -16.26 -10.81
N MET A 389 8.13 -15.33 -10.19
CA MET A 389 8.34 -14.98 -8.78
C MET A 389 8.04 -16.16 -7.86
N MET A 390 6.96 -16.91 -8.10
CA MET A 390 6.61 -18.09 -7.31
C MET A 390 7.67 -19.18 -7.43
N LYS A 391 8.28 -19.39 -8.62
CA LYS A 391 9.41 -20.30 -8.78
C LYS A 391 10.63 -19.85 -7.97
N LEU A 392 10.96 -18.56 -8.02
CA LEU A 392 12.04 -17.98 -7.22
C LEU A 392 11.79 -18.17 -5.72
N LEU A 393 10.58 -17.84 -5.23
CA LEU A 393 10.21 -18.03 -3.84
C LEU A 393 10.29 -19.52 -3.43
N SER A 394 9.80 -20.42 -4.28
CA SER A 394 9.90 -21.87 -4.05
C SER A 394 11.36 -22.34 -3.94
N ALA A 395 12.23 -21.89 -4.86
CA ALA A 395 13.66 -22.22 -4.84
C ALA A 395 14.37 -21.66 -3.60
N ARG A 396 13.88 -20.54 -3.02
CA ARG A 396 14.40 -19.94 -1.78
C ARG A 396 13.70 -20.43 -0.50
N GLY A 397 12.82 -21.45 -0.61
CA GLY A 397 12.25 -22.18 0.54
C GLY A 397 11.00 -21.56 1.14
N TRP A 398 10.22 -20.81 0.40
CA TRP A 398 8.88 -20.37 0.82
C TRP A 398 7.87 -21.52 0.78
N ASP A 399 6.90 -21.48 1.71
CA ASP A 399 5.76 -22.40 1.71
C ASP A 399 4.77 -21.99 0.62
N MET A 400 4.80 -22.73 -0.49
CA MET A 400 3.96 -22.44 -1.66
C MET A 400 2.48 -22.71 -1.44
N SER A 401 2.08 -23.35 -0.34
CA SER A 401 0.67 -23.51 0.03
C SER A 401 0.00 -22.19 0.45
N LYS A 402 0.79 -21.13 0.65
CA LYS A 402 0.33 -19.81 1.07
C LYS A 402 0.51 -18.73 -0.01
N ILE A 403 1.00 -19.08 -1.20
CA ILE A 403 1.30 -18.11 -2.26
C ILE A 403 0.38 -18.32 -3.45
N TYR A 404 -0.34 -17.26 -3.84
CA TYR A 404 -1.38 -17.33 -4.86
C TYR A 404 -1.03 -16.47 -6.07
N ASN A 405 -1.17 -17.03 -7.27
CA ASN A 405 -1.11 -16.28 -8.52
C ASN A 405 -2.52 -15.82 -8.90
N ILE A 406 -2.88 -14.60 -8.57
CA ILE A 406 -4.23 -14.08 -8.88
C ILE A 406 -4.36 -13.53 -10.31
N GLY A 407 -3.38 -13.79 -11.18
CA GLY A 407 -3.38 -13.31 -12.55
C GLY A 407 -2.71 -11.95 -12.73
N GLY A 408 -3.40 -11.03 -13.36
CA GLY A 408 -2.86 -9.68 -13.58
C GLY A 408 -3.90 -8.71 -14.13
N MET A 409 -3.51 -7.44 -14.26
CA MET A 409 -4.42 -6.34 -14.64
C MET A 409 -5.22 -6.59 -15.92
N ALA A 410 -4.70 -7.41 -16.83
CA ALA A 410 -5.45 -7.80 -18.04
C ALA A 410 -6.76 -8.54 -17.72
N HIS A 411 -6.85 -9.23 -16.58
CA HIS A 411 -8.03 -9.97 -16.16
C HIS A 411 -9.04 -9.10 -15.39
N TYR A 412 -8.65 -7.87 -15.03
CA TYR A 412 -9.45 -6.92 -14.24
C TYR A 412 -9.78 -5.66 -15.05
N ALA A 413 -9.88 -5.77 -16.38
CA ALA A 413 -10.09 -4.63 -17.27
C ALA A 413 -11.58 -4.24 -17.41
N GLY A 414 -12.51 -5.11 -17.05
CA GLY A 414 -13.93 -4.91 -17.21
C GLY A 414 -14.52 -3.88 -16.25
N ALA A 415 -15.67 -3.33 -16.61
CA ALA A 415 -16.38 -2.36 -15.79
C ALA A 415 -16.87 -2.92 -14.44
N GLU A 416 -17.02 -4.25 -14.37
CA GLU A 416 -17.38 -4.99 -13.17
C GLU A 416 -16.33 -4.96 -12.06
N TYR A 417 -15.09 -4.53 -12.39
CA TYR A 417 -13.99 -4.45 -11.41
C TYR A 417 -13.73 -3.04 -10.88
N ARG A 418 -14.55 -2.06 -11.24
CA ARG A 418 -14.34 -0.65 -10.85
C ARG A 418 -14.22 -0.44 -9.34
N ASP A 419 -14.95 -1.22 -8.55
CA ASP A 419 -14.93 -1.16 -7.09
C ASP A 419 -13.61 -1.60 -6.47
N ILE A 420 -12.84 -2.45 -7.15
CA ILE A 420 -11.57 -2.98 -6.67
C ILE A 420 -10.34 -2.48 -7.42
N VAL A 421 -10.52 -1.75 -8.51
CA VAL A 421 -9.44 -1.24 -9.35
C VAL A 421 -9.41 0.28 -9.30
N THR A 422 -8.22 0.88 -9.17
CA THR A 422 -8.06 2.33 -9.34
C THR A 422 -8.21 2.69 -10.81
N ASP A 423 -8.82 3.82 -11.08
CA ASP A 423 -8.94 4.38 -12.41
C ASP A 423 -8.51 5.85 -12.34
N THR A 424 -7.52 6.25 -13.12
CA THR A 424 -7.00 7.62 -13.14
C THR A 424 -6.44 8.10 -11.78
N PRO A 425 -5.40 7.45 -11.22
CA PRO A 425 -4.82 7.91 -9.96
C PRO A 425 -4.23 9.32 -10.09
N GLU A 426 -4.45 10.15 -9.07
CA GLU A 426 -3.95 11.52 -8.98
C GLU A 426 -2.43 11.60 -8.79
N ILE A 427 -1.76 10.49 -8.56
CA ILE A 427 -0.32 10.44 -8.31
C ILE A 427 0.40 9.77 -9.47
N ALA A 428 1.33 10.50 -10.08
CA ALA A 428 2.38 9.89 -10.89
C ALA A 428 3.47 9.35 -9.96
N ILE A 429 3.77 8.06 -10.06
CA ILE A 429 4.85 7.43 -9.30
C ILE A 429 5.98 7.09 -10.27
N ASN A 430 7.16 7.65 -9.98
CA ASN A 430 8.40 7.30 -10.66
C ASN A 430 9.42 6.98 -9.59
N ALA A 431 9.74 5.70 -9.42
CA ALA A 431 10.64 5.23 -8.38
C ALA A 431 11.86 4.53 -8.99
N THR A 432 13.01 4.77 -8.39
CA THR A 432 14.25 4.02 -8.65
C THR A 432 14.77 3.48 -7.33
N TYR A 433 15.32 2.26 -7.35
CA TYR A 433 15.95 1.68 -6.17
C TYR A 433 17.45 1.97 -6.18
N SER A 434 17.98 2.32 -5.02
CA SER A 434 19.41 2.39 -4.76
C SER A 434 19.83 1.15 -3.99
N PHE A 435 20.94 0.56 -4.39
CA PHE A 435 21.56 -0.58 -3.73
C PHE A 435 22.86 -0.18 -3.04
N GLU A 436 23.07 1.12 -2.84
CA GLU A 436 24.21 1.65 -2.11
C GLU A 436 24.15 1.18 -0.65
N GLY A 437 25.24 0.64 -0.17
CA GLY A 437 25.35 0.07 1.19
C GLY A 437 25.20 -1.43 1.25
N LEU A 438 24.70 -2.11 0.18
CA LEU A 438 24.67 -3.55 0.13
C LEU A 438 26.02 -4.16 -0.26
N THR A 439 26.28 -5.35 0.27
CA THR A 439 27.52 -6.11 0.02
C THR A 439 27.34 -7.01 -1.20
N ARG A 440 27.82 -6.57 -2.37
CA ARG A 440 27.74 -7.39 -3.58
C ARG A 440 28.66 -8.61 -3.50
N ILE A 441 28.09 -9.80 -3.63
CA ILE A 441 28.79 -11.10 -3.59
C ILE A 441 28.83 -11.82 -4.94
N ALA A 442 27.93 -11.51 -5.86
CA ALA A 442 27.95 -12.08 -7.21
C ALA A 442 29.26 -11.67 -7.94
N PRO A 443 29.74 -12.48 -8.91
CA PRO A 443 30.92 -12.14 -9.68
C PRO A 443 30.81 -10.73 -10.27
N LYS A 444 31.96 -10.05 -10.27
CA LYS A 444 32.07 -8.66 -10.75
C LYS A 444 32.18 -8.62 -12.26
#